data_9e844805ed130e5c275dbf962b52154b
#
_entry.id   9e844805ed130e5c275dbf962b52154b
#
_cell.length_a   1.000
_cell.length_b   1.000
_cell.length_c   1.000
_cell.angle_alpha   90.00
_cell.angle_beta   90.00
_cell.angle_gamma   90.00
#
_symmetry.space_group_name_H-M   'P 1'
#
loop_
_entity.id
_entity.type
_entity.pdbx_description
1 polymer ?
#
loop_
_entity_poly.entity_id
_entity_poly.type
_entity_poly.pdbx_seq_one_letter_code
_entity_poly.pdbx_strand_id
1 'polypeptide(L)'
;MPLLIVAAIVIAFIAITFALQNNTPVEVHLLVQQFELSLALLLLITLAIGVVIGLLVLLPALIKRGWRNSRTKRQAESLETQLHEREQALASQSQNTDRLRQSNQNLLQALDLIDHNTGLISSRVLSQTLAALIKQMKLQPGNPQFDSIGLLVVDAHRREPLGAVNTTERQNTLLDEAIAAVIRRSVTLDTWLYCDSSAPEGAEFICVLTGLDKAGLRQYGETLHEALVKEPLKLSDDSVVAVDAKVGGVIADRNHPTNQEKIIIDKAHQALAEAGKRQLNPIKGNHPIKVIQVTDG
;
A
#
# COMPACT_ATOMS: atom_id res chain seq x y z
N MET A 1 32.38 -21.38 34.84
CA MET A 1 33.39 -20.40 35.28
C MET A 1 33.71 -20.48 36.77
N PRO A 2 32.80 -20.58 37.75
CA PRO A 2 33.17 -20.63 39.18
C PRO A 2 34.01 -21.85 39.57
N LEU A 3 33.75 -22.98 38.92
CA LEU A 3 34.48 -24.24 39.24
C LEU A 3 36.00 -24.16 38.95
N LEU A 4 36.38 -23.46 37.89
CA LEU A 4 37.79 -23.25 37.53
C LEU A 4 38.51 -22.33 38.53
N ILE A 5 37.80 -21.32 39.06
CA ILE A 5 38.35 -20.42 40.08
C ILE A 5 38.56 -21.15 41.39
N VAL A 6 37.60 -22.00 41.79
CA VAL A 6 37.71 -22.81 43.00
C VAL A 6 38.88 -23.82 42.87
N ALA A 7 39.01 -24.47 41.71
CA ALA A 7 40.14 -25.39 41.46
C ALA A 7 41.47 -24.66 41.51
N ALA A 8 41.59 -23.45 40.95
CA ALA A 8 42.82 -22.65 40.99
C ALA A 8 43.19 -22.26 42.42
N ILE A 9 42.22 -21.89 43.25
CA ILE A 9 42.42 -21.54 44.67
C ILE A 9 42.91 -22.75 45.45
N VAL A 10 42.31 -23.93 45.22
CA VAL A 10 42.70 -25.17 45.88
C VAL A 10 44.15 -25.59 45.52
N ILE A 11 44.50 -25.48 44.22
CA ILE A 11 45.87 -25.77 43.75
C ILE A 11 46.84 -24.76 44.35
N ALA A 12 46.53 -23.48 44.41
CA ALA A 12 47.37 -22.48 45.03
C ALA A 12 47.61 -22.76 46.53
N PHE A 13 46.54 -23.13 47.23
CA PHE A 13 46.62 -23.47 48.67
C PHE A 13 47.52 -24.73 48.93
N ILE A 14 47.36 -25.76 48.11
CA ILE A 14 48.22 -26.95 48.18
C ILE A 14 49.71 -26.59 47.92
N ALA A 15 49.95 -25.74 46.91
CA ALA A 15 51.29 -25.31 46.55
C ALA A 15 51.92 -24.47 47.67
N ILE A 16 51.19 -23.60 48.33
CA ILE A 16 51.63 -22.78 49.47
C ILE A 16 51.97 -23.71 50.69
N THR A 17 51.07 -24.66 51.04
CA THR A 17 51.31 -25.58 52.13
C THR A 17 52.48 -26.46 51.88
N PHE A 18 52.67 -26.95 50.66
CA PHE A 18 53.83 -27.71 50.28
C PHE A 18 55.16 -26.89 50.38
N ALA A 19 55.11 -25.63 49.93
CA ALA A 19 56.21 -24.70 50.00
C ALA A 19 56.65 -24.42 51.46
N LEU A 20 55.69 -24.25 52.39
CA LEU A 20 55.91 -23.99 53.80
C LEU A 20 56.50 -25.19 54.52
N GLN A 21 56.14 -26.41 54.11
CA GLN A 21 56.67 -27.67 54.72
C GLN A 21 58.07 -27.97 54.23
N ASN A 22 58.52 -27.50 53.08
CA ASN A 22 59.79 -27.85 52.46
C ASN A 22 60.77 -26.66 52.45
N ASN A 23 61.24 -26.28 53.63
CA ASN A 23 62.07 -25.08 53.81
C ASN A 23 63.59 -25.43 53.74
N THR A 24 63.96 -26.39 52.88
CA THR A 24 65.39 -26.74 52.66
C THR A 24 66.08 -25.70 51.77
N PRO A 25 67.27 -25.20 52.13
CA PRO A 25 68.02 -24.30 51.26
C PRO A 25 68.51 -25.05 50.02
N VAL A 26 68.22 -24.43 48.83
CA VAL A 26 68.65 -24.95 47.54
C VAL A 26 69.50 -23.89 46.85
N GLU A 27 70.68 -24.29 46.38
CA GLU A 27 71.60 -23.47 45.60
C GLU A 27 70.95 -23.29 44.16
N VAL A 28 70.59 -22.08 43.82
CA VAL A 28 70.08 -21.77 42.49
C VAL A 28 71.11 -20.98 41.72
N HIS A 29 71.65 -21.57 40.66
CA HIS A 29 72.53 -20.89 39.71
C HIS A 29 71.70 -20.12 38.68
N LEU A 30 71.63 -18.80 38.81
CA LEU A 30 71.03 -17.90 37.80
C LEU A 30 72.17 -17.20 37.03
N LEU A 31 72.39 -17.65 35.79
CA LEU A 31 73.40 -17.11 34.88
C LEU A 31 74.80 -17.00 35.43
N VAL A 32 75.15 -16.02 36.27
CA VAL A 32 76.46 -15.72 36.76
C VAL A 32 76.51 -15.65 38.30
N GLN A 33 75.41 -15.63 38.98
CA GLN A 33 75.30 -15.47 40.44
C GLN A 33 74.66 -16.70 41.09
N GLN A 34 75.26 -17.12 42.23
CA GLN A 34 74.74 -18.17 43.08
C GLN A 34 73.91 -17.52 44.20
N PHE A 35 72.68 -17.93 44.31
CA PHE A 35 71.77 -17.47 45.37
C PHE A 35 71.37 -18.68 46.21
N GLU A 36 71.53 -18.59 47.50
CA GLU A 36 70.95 -19.54 48.44
C GLU A 36 69.54 -19.09 48.77
N LEU A 37 68.55 -19.72 48.15
CA LEU A 37 67.16 -19.44 48.37
C LEU A 37 66.46 -20.68 48.94
N SER A 38 65.47 -20.45 49.82
CA SER A 38 64.67 -21.59 50.27
C SER A 38 63.75 -22.06 49.09
N LEU A 39 63.59 -23.38 48.97
CA LEU A 39 62.77 -23.99 47.95
C LEU A 39 61.35 -23.40 47.96
N ALA A 40 60.87 -23.03 49.14
CA ALA A 40 59.58 -22.35 49.34
C ALA A 40 59.48 -21.00 48.59
N LEU A 41 60.57 -20.20 48.69
CA LEU A 41 60.62 -18.88 48.06
C LEU A 41 60.70 -19.00 46.54
N LEU A 42 61.41 -19.94 46.00
CA LEU A 42 61.56 -20.24 44.59
C LEU A 42 60.14 -20.64 43.99
N LEU A 43 59.46 -21.56 44.68
CA LEU A 43 58.11 -21.97 44.29
C LEU A 43 57.09 -20.81 44.35
N LEU A 44 57.18 -19.92 45.33
CA LEU A 44 56.33 -18.81 45.48
C LEU A 44 56.53 -17.72 44.36
N ILE A 45 57.76 -17.49 43.98
CA ILE A 45 58.13 -16.61 42.86
C ILE A 45 57.61 -17.18 41.54
N THR A 46 57.84 -18.48 41.29
CA THR A 46 57.32 -19.11 40.04
C THR A 46 55.79 -19.11 39.97
N LEU A 47 55.11 -19.33 41.11
CA LEU A 47 53.65 -19.23 41.22
C LEU A 47 53.18 -17.82 40.92
N ALA A 48 53.88 -16.81 41.52
CA ALA A 48 53.51 -15.39 41.26
C ALA A 48 53.64 -14.99 39.77
N ILE A 49 54.77 -15.42 39.13
CA ILE A 49 54.97 -15.21 37.69
C ILE A 49 53.88 -15.90 36.88
N GLY A 50 53.53 -17.14 37.21
CA GLY A 50 52.44 -17.87 36.55
C GLY A 50 51.09 -17.17 36.66
N VAL A 51 50.75 -16.60 37.81
CA VAL A 51 49.53 -15.81 38.02
C VAL A 51 49.54 -14.52 37.18
N VAL A 52 50.63 -13.81 37.11
CA VAL A 52 50.78 -12.58 36.31
C VAL A 52 50.63 -12.90 34.84
N ILE A 53 51.27 -13.95 34.33
CA ILE A 53 51.13 -14.38 32.92
C ILE A 53 49.68 -14.79 32.63
N GLY A 54 49.07 -15.57 33.52
CA GLY A 54 47.66 -15.97 33.38
C GLY A 54 46.70 -14.80 33.32
N LEU A 55 46.93 -13.78 34.15
CA LEU A 55 46.14 -12.55 34.16
C LEU A 55 46.30 -11.75 32.85
N LEU A 56 47.55 -11.62 32.38
CA LEU A 56 47.87 -10.93 31.11
C LEU A 56 47.20 -11.59 29.90
N VAL A 57 47.08 -12.91 29.87
CA VAL A 57 46.40 -13.64 28.78
C VAL A 57 44.88 -13.49 28.85
N LEU A 58 44.31 -13.39 30.06
CA LEU A 58 42.86 -13.26 30.26
C LEU A 58 42.33 -11.82 30.04
N LEU A 59 43.14 -10.80 30.30
CA LEU A 59 42.76 -9.39 30.15
C LEU A 59 42.21 -9.01 28.78
N PRO A 60 42.86 -9.35 27.63
CA PRO A 60 42.36 -9.00 26.32
C PRO A 60 41.01 -9.68 25.98
N ALA A 61 40.79 -10.90 26.50
CA ALA A 61 39.53 -11.62 26.27
C ALA A 61 38.36 -10.97 27.01
N LEU A 62 38.54 -10.43 28.18
CA LEU A 62 37.53 -9.72 28.97
C LEU A 62 37.18 -8.36 28.36
N ILE A 63 38.19 -7.60 27.93
CA ILE A 63 38.01 -6.31 27.28
C ILE A 63 37.26 -6.44 25.94
N LYS A 64 37.63 -7.42 25.13
CA LYS A 64 37.01 -7.71 23.83
C LYS A 64 35.53 -8.10 23.97
N ARG A 65 35.17 -8.82 25.04
CA ARG A 65 33.76 -9.19 25.32
C ARG A 65 32.91 -8.00 25.73
N GLY A 66 33.44 -7.07 26.55
CA GLY A 66 32.74 -5.84 26.97
C GLY A 66 32.47 -4.91 25.79
N TRP A 67 33.46 -4.72 24.91
CA TRP A 67 33.32 -3.82 23.73
C TRP A 67 32.37 -4.35 22.66
N ARG A 68 32.32 -5.67 22.49
CA ARG A 68 31.39 -6.28 21.52
C ARG A 68 29.93 -6.14 21.95
N ASN A 69 29.65 -6.28 23.24
CA ASN A 69 28.31 -6.13 23.79
C ASN A 69 27.81 -4.67 23.73
N SER A 70 28.71 -3.70 23.96
CA SER A 70 28.39 -2.27 23.87
C SER A 70 28.11 -1.82 22.42
N ARG A 71 28.83 -2.35 21.42
CA ARG A 71 28.57 -2.03 20.00
C ARG A 71 27.24 -2.55 19.53
N THR A 72 26.88 -3.78 19.91
CA THR A 72 25.60 -4.39 19.51
C THR A 72 24.41 -3.66 20.15
N LYS A 73 24.56 -3.21 21.40
CA LYS A 73 23.55 -2.40 22.08
C LYS A 73 23.34 -1.04 21.40
N ARG A 74 24.42 -0.33 21.08
CA ARG A 74 24.33 0.94 20.36
C ARG A 74 23.75 0.81 18.95
N GLN A 75 24.02 -0.29 18.25
CA GLN A 75 23.42 -0.56 16.95
C GLN A 75 21.92 -0.87 17.08
N ALA A 76 21.50 -1.62 18.08
CA ALA A 76 20.10 -1.87 18.35
C ALA A 76 19.34 -0.58 18.68
N GLU A 77 19.88 0.24 19.58
CA GLU A 77 19.31 1.55 19.95
C GLU A 77 19.22 2.52 18.74
N SER A 78 20.24 2.53 17.86
CA SER A 78 20.21 3.37 16.66
C SER A 78 19.20 2.90 15.63
N LEU A 79 19.02 1.56 15.48
CA LEU A 79 18.01 0.98 14.60
C LEU A 79 16.58 1.24 15.13
N GLU A 80 16.38 1.14 16.43
CA GLU A 80 15.10 1.46 17.08
C GLU A 80 14.73 2.94 16.89
N THR A 81 15.69 3.84 17.03
CA THR A 81 15.50 5.27 16.78
C THR A 81 15.15 5.53 15.30
N GLN A 82 15.87 4.91 14.36
CA GLN A 82 15.58 5.03 12.94
C GLN A 82 14.20 4.45 12.55
N LEU A 83 13.78 3.35 13.15
CA LEU A 83 12.43 2.80 12.95
C LEU A 83 11.38 3.77 13.44
N HIS A 84 11.55 4.31 14.63
CA HIS A 84 10.60 5.29 15.22
C HIS A 84 10.51 6.58 14.40
N GLU A 85 11.63 7.11 13.92
CA GLU A 85 11.66 8.26 13.00
C GLU A 85 10.97 7.96 11.67
N ARG A 86 11.16 6.75 11.11
CA ARG A 86 10.48 6.33 9.88
C ARG A 86 8.98 6.17 10.08
N GLU A 87 8.55 5.58 11.19
CA GLU A 87 7.13 5.44 11.53
C GLU A 87 6.47 6.81 11.72
N GLN A 88 7.13 7.74 12.41
CA GLN A 88 6.62 9.11 12.55
C GLN A 88 6.56 9.85 11.21
N ALA A 89 7.56 9.67 10.35
CA ALA A 89 7.56 10.28 9.02
C ALA A 89 6.42 9.72 8.15
N LEU A 90 6.19 8.41 8.17
CA LEU A 90 5.07 7.76 7.48
C LEU A 90 3.71 8.22 8.03
N ALA A 91 3.56 8.29 9.34
CA ALA A 91 2.34 8.77 9.98
C ALA A 91 2.04 10.24 9.63
N SER A 92 3.06 11.10 9.63
CA SER A 92 2.92 12.51 9.24
C SER A 92 2.58 12.67 7.76
N GLN A 93 3.18 11.85 6.88
CA GLN A 93 2.89 11.84 5.44
C GLN A 93 1.46 11.37 5.17
N SER A 94 1.00 10.31 5.84
CA SER A 94 -0.39 9.83 5.78
C SER A 94 -1.37 10.93 6.22
N GLN A 95 -1.10 11.57 7.36
CA GLN A 95 -1.95 12.62 7.89
C GLN A 95 -2.02 13.85 6.96
N ASN A 96 -0.90 14.23 6.33
CA ASN A 96 -0.89 15.31 5.35
C ASN A 96 -1.68 14.94 4.08
N THR A 97 -1.57 13.68 3.63
CA THR A 97 -2.35 13.20 2.48
C THR A 97 -3.85 13.23 2.78
N ASP A 98 -4.24 12.81 3.99
CA ASP A 98 -5.65 12.83 4.40
C ASP A 98 -6.19 14.26 4.55
N ARG A 99 -5.38 15.18 5.09
CA ARG A 99 -5.74 16.61 5.15
C ARG A 99 -5.91 17.22 3.77
N LEU A 100 -5.03 16.91 2.83
CA LEU A 100 -5.14 17.39 1.45
C LEU A 100 -6.38 16.83 0.76
N ARG A 101 -6.68 15.53 0.95
CA ARG A 101 -7.90 14.91 0.44
C ARG A 101 -9.16 15.58 1.00
N GLN A 102 -9.20 15.78 2.31
CA GLN A 102 -10.31 16.44 2.97
C GLN A 102 -10.46 17.90 2.55
N SER A 103 -9.37 18.65 2.42
CA SER A 103 -9.38 20.02 1.90
C SER A 103 -9.88 20.07 0.45
N ASN A 104 -9.43 19.17 -0.41
CA ASN A 104 -9.92 19.06 -1.78
C ASN A 104 -11.41 18.71 -1.83
N GLN A 105 -11.88 17.77 -1.02
CA GLN A 105 -13.31 17.45 -0.93
C GLN A 105 -14.13 18.65 -0.48
N ASN A 106 -13.69 19.35 0.56
CA ASN A 106 -14.37 20.56 1.04
C ASN A 106 -14.43 21.66 -0.02
N LEU A 107 -13.34 21.85 -0.77
CA LEU A 107 -13.32 22.82 -1.89
C LEU A 107 -14.27 22.41 -3.02
N LEU A 108 -14.29 21.14 -3.39
CA LEU A 108 -15.19 20.61 -4.43
C LEU A 108 -16.65 20.71 -3.99
N GLN A 109 -16.97 20.47 -2.72
CA GLN A 109 -18.30 20.69 -2.15
C GLN A 109 -18.70 22.16 -2.14
N ALA A 110 -17.79 23.04 -1.70
CA ALA A 110 -18.05 24.49 -1.66
C ALA A 110 -18.28 25.09 -3.05
N LEU A 111 -17.73 24.47 -4.09
CA LEU A 111 -17.92 24.86 -5.49
C LEU A 111 -19.11 24.14 -6.16
N ASP A 112 -19.87 23.34 -5.42
CA ASP A 112 -20.98 22.52 -5.94
C ASP A 112 -20.55 21.58 -7.08
N LEU A 113 -19.31 21.09 -7.03
CA LEU A 113 -18.72 20.19 -8.01
C LEU A 113 -18.82 18.71 -7.63
N ILE A 114 -19.41 18.42 -6.47
CA ILE A 114 -19.71 17.06 -6.00
C ILE A 114 -21.21 16.89 -5.91
N ASP A 115 -21.72 15.82 -6.46
CA ASP A 115 -23.09 15.38 -6.28
C ASP A 115 -23.36 15.02 -4.82
N HIS A 116 -24.38 15.63 -4.21
CA HIS A 116 -24.67 15.51 -2.78
C HIS A 116 -25.14 14.10 -2.36
N ASN A 117 -25.78 13.37 -3.25
CA ASN A 117 -26.32 12.04 -2.96
C ASN A 117 -25.25 10.96 -3.07
N THR A 118 -24.47 11.00 -4.13
CA THR A 118 -23.49 9.96 -4.46
C THR A 118 -22.08 10.27 -3.95
N GLY A 119 -21.78 11.54 -3.68
CA GLY A 119 -20.45 12.01 -3.33
C GLY A 119 -19.43 11.85 -4.47
N LEU A 120 -19.89 11.68 -5.71
CA LEU A 120 -19.06 11.67 -6.92
C LEU A 120 -18.94 13.07 -7.51
N ILE A 121 -18.00 13.24 -8.44
CA ILE A 121 -17.84 14.52 -9.14
C ILE A 121 -19.06 14.76 -10.02
N SER A 122 -19.61 15.98 -10.02
CA SER A 122 -20.73 16.34 -10.88
C SER A 122 -20.34 16.28 -12.37
N SER A 123 -21.22 15.77 -13.21
CA SER A 123 -21.06 15.72 -14.68
C SER A 123 -20.80 17.10 -15.31
N ARG A 124 -21.13 18.19 -14.61
CA ARG A 124 -20.91 19.58 -15.08
C ARG A 124 -19.45 19.88 -15.44
N VAL A 125 -18.47 19.21 -14.80
CA VAL A 125 -17.04 19.41 -15.08
C VAL A 125 -16.45 18.35 -16.03
N LEU A 126 -17.25 17.39 -16.48
CA LEU A 126 -16.80 16.31 -17.36
C LEU A 126 -16.19 16.84 -18.66
N SER A 127 -16.86 17.78 -19.34
CA SER A 127 -16.37 18.39 -20.58
C SER A 127 -15.00 19.05 -20.38
N GLN A 128 -14.82 19.77 -19.28
CA GLN A 128 -13.53 20.42 -18.97
C GLN A 128 -12.43 19.39 -18.75
N THR A 129 -12.73 18.31 -18.04
CA THR A 129 -11.77 17.23 -17.81
C THR A 129 -11.39 16.54 -19.12
N LEU A 130 -12.36 16.19 -19.96
CA LEU A 130 -12.11 15.58 -21.26
C LEU A 130 -11.29 16.50 -22.18
N ALA A 131 -11.61 17.80 -22.22
CA ALA A 131 -10.84 18.78 -22.97
C ALA A 131 -9.37 18.85 -22.48
N ALA A 132 -9.15 18.83 -21.17
CA ALA A 132 -7.81 18.79 -20.60
C ALA A 132 -7.07 17.51 -20.96
N LEU A 133 -7.70 16.34 -20.90
CA LEU A 133 -7.11 15.05 -21.28
C LEU A 133 -6.79 14.98 -22.77
N ILE A 134 -7.66 15.47 -23.66
CA ILE A 134 -7.41 15.58 -25.10
C ILE A 134 -6.16 16.44 -25.34
N LYS A 135 -6.03 17.56 -24.62
CA LYS A 135 -4.84 18.41 -24.70
C LYS A 135 -3.59 17.69 -24.21
N GLN A 136 -3.66 16.94 -23.10
CA GLN A 136 -2.54 16.15 -22.59
C GLN A 136 -2.11 15.06 -23.59
N MET A 137 -3.05 14.34 -24.20
CA MET A 137 -2.78 13.34 -25.22
C MET A 137 -1.98 13.92 -26.41
N LYS A 138 -2.26 15.18 -26.77
CA LYS A 138 -1.52 15.88 -27.85
C LYS A 138 -0.15 16.38 -27.42
N LEU A 139 -0.03 16.90 -26.19
CA LEU A 139 1.19 17.51 -25.69
C LEU A 139 2.25 16.50 -25.23
N GLN A 140 1.83 15.29 -24.86
CA GLN A 140 2.71 14.25 -24.30
C GLN A 140 2.72 12.98 -25.18
N PRO A 141 3.25 13.02 -26.39
CA PRO A 141 3.18 11.90 -27.33
C PRO A 141 4.00 10.65 -26.94
N GLY A 142 4.74 10.67 -25.87
CA GLY A 142 5.54 9.53 -25.39
C GLY A 142 5.06 8.95 -24.06
N ASN A 143 3.97 9.48 -23.48
CA ASN A 143 3.48 9.03 -22.20
C ASN A 143 2.33 8.01 -22.40
N PRO A 144 2.54 6.71 -22.05
CA PRO A 144 1.52 5.68 -22.23
C PRO A 144 0.22 5.96 -21.48
N GLN A 145 0.27 6.70 -20.38
CA GLN A 145 -0.90 7.08 -19.60
C GLN A 145 -1.88 7.95 -20.40
N PHE A 146 -1.40 8.72 -21.39
CA PHE A 146 -2.20 9.60 -22.23
C PHE A 146 -2.25 9.15 -23.70
N ASP A 147 -2.01 7.86 -23.98
CA ASP A 147 -2.11 7.32 -25.34
C ASP A 147 -3.57 7.16 -25.79
N SER A 148 -4.49 7.04 -24.85
CA SER A 148 -5.91 6.91 -25.09
C SER A 148 -6.74 7.52 -23.96
N ILE A 149 -7.99 7.88 -24.29
CA ILE A 149 -9.03 8.35 -23.36
C ILE A 149 -10.22 7.45 -23.55
N GLY A 150 -10.59 6.71 -22.52
CA GLY A 150 -11.80 5.89 -22.45
C GLY A 150 -12.87 6.58 -21.61
N LEU A 151 -14.10 6.55 -22.07
CA LEU A 151 -15.27 6.98 -21.33
C LEU A 151 -16.26 5.81 -21.26
N LEU A 152 -16.69 5.45 -20.05
CA LEU A 152 -17.77 4.50 -19.82
C LEU A 152 -18.94 5.25 -19.17
N VAL A 153 -20.12 5.07 -19.70
CA VAL A 153 -21.39 5.52 -19.10
C VAL A 153 -22.12 4.28 -18.60
N VAL A 154 -22.49 4.29 -17.34
CA VAL A 154 -23.21 3.20 -16.66
C VAL A 154 -24.58 3.73 -16.28
N ASP A 155 -25.61 3.12 -16.85
CA ASP A 155 -27.00 3.29 -16.47
C ASP A 155 -27.40 2.07 -15.64
N ALA A 156 -27.76 2.29 -14.38
CA ALA A 156 -28.10 1.23 -13.45
C ALA A 156 -29.37 1.57 -12.69
N HIS A 157 -30.35 0.69 -12.75
CA HIS A 157 -31.66 0.90 -12.17
C HIS A 157 -32.15 -0.35 -11.44
N ARG A 158 -33.16 -0.17 -10.61
CA ARG A 158 -33.78 -1.29 -9.89
C ARG A 158 -34.34 -2.30 -10.90
N ARG A 159 -34.04 -3.58 -10.68
CA ARG A 159 -34.74 -4.64 -11.40
C ARG A 159 -36.17 -4.75 -10.86
N GLU A 160 -37.15 -4.22 -11.62
CA GLU A 160 -38.51 -4.25 -11.20
C GLU A 160 -39.17 -5.63 -11.44
N PRO A 161 -39.82 -6.22 -10.42
CA PRO A 161 -40.75 -7.31 -10.66
C PRO A 161 -41.97 -6.77 -11.44
N LEU A 162 -42.46 -7.54 -12.43
CA LEU A 162 -43.66 -7.23 -13.19
C LEU A 162 -44.83 -6.82 -12.26
N GLY A 163 -45.25 -5.54 -12.29
CA GLY A 163 -46.35 -5.02 -11.49
C GLY A 163 -45.95 -4.17 -10.28
N ALA A 164 -44.75 -3.68 -10.20
CA ALA A 164 -44.28 -2.85 -9.09
C ALA A 164 -44.83 -1.44 -9.10
N VAL A 165 -45.22 -0.97 -7.92
CA VAL A 165 -45.74 0.37 -7.63
C VAL A 165 -44.58 1.37 -7.70
N ASN A 166 -44.87 2.62 -8.14
CA ASN A 166 -43.94 3.73 -8.25
C ASN A 166 -42.96 3.84 -7.10
N THR A 167 -41.68 3.78 -7.39
CA THR A 167 -40.59 4.03 -6.43
C THR A 167 -40.60 5.48 -5.97
N THR A 168 -40.44 5.71 -4.68
CA THR A 168 -40.32 7.05 -4.12
C THR A 168 -38.96 7.66 -4.44
N GLU A 169 -38.89 8.96 -4.63
CA GLU A 169 -37.63 9.71 -4.88
C GLU A 169 -36.53 9.37 -3.86
N ARG A 170 -36.92 9.19 -2.59
CA ARG A 170 -35.98 8.75 -1.52
C ARG A 170 -35.38 7.37 -1.79
N GLN A 171 -36.13 6.43 -2.35
CA GLN A 171 -35.63 5.09 -2.67
C GLN A 171 -34.64 5.13 -3.84
N ASN A 172 -34.85 6.03 -4.81
CA ASN A 172 -33.87 6.22 -5.88
C ASN A 172 -32.58 6.83 -5.36
N THR A 173 -32.65 7.84 -4.49
CA THR A 173 -31.44 8.41 -3.85
C THR A 173 -30.62 7.35 -3.07
N LEU A 174 -31.27 6.48 -2.31
CA LEU A 174 -30.58 5.40 -1.59
C LEU A 174 -29.96 4.38 -2.55
N LEU A 175 -30.61 4.12 -3.66
CA LEU A 175 -30.09 3.23 -4.70
C LEU A 175 -28.87 3.84 -5.39
N ASP A 176 -28.93 5.12 -5.76
CA ASP A 176 -27.84 5.84 -6.40
C ASP A 176 -26.59 5.89 -5.49
N GLU A 177 -26.78 6.11 -4.17
CA GLU A 177 -25.73 6.03 -3.17
C GLU A 177 -25.06 4.65 -3.13
N ALA A 178 -25.87 3.58 -3.13
CA ALA A 178 -25.39 2.21 -3.10
C ALA A 178 -24.64 1.84 -4.39
N ILE A 179 -25.17 2.23 -5.57
CA ILE A 179 -24.50 2.03 -6.86
C ILE A 179 -23.16 2.77 -6.90
N ALA A 180 -23.13 4.04 -6.48
CA ALA A 180 -21.90 4.83 -6.41
C ALA A 180 -20.85 4.17 -5.50
N ALA A 181 -21.26 3.58 -4.36
CA ALA A 181 -20.37 2.88 -3.45
C ALA A 181 -19.78 1.62 -4.09
N VAL A 182 -20.57 0.86 -4.86
CA VAL A 182 -20.08 -0.32 -5.59
C VAL A 182 -19.11 0.09 -6.68
N ILE A 183 -19.45 1.06 -7.52
CA ILE A 183 -18.57 1.57 -8.58
C ILE A 183 -17.25 2.03 -7.97
N ARG A 184 -17.28 2.83 -6.89
CA ARG A 184 -16.06 3.33 -6.22
C ARG A 184 -15.14 2.22 -5.71
N ARG A 185 -15.70 1.08 -5.27
CA ARG A 185 -14.90 -0.08 -4.84
C ARG A 185 -14.34 -0.90 -6.00
N SER A 186 -14.99 -0.85 -7.14
CA SER A 186 -14.65 -1.64 -8.32
C SER A 186 -13.67 -0.95 -9.27
N VAL A 187 -13.44 0.36 -9.10
CA VAL A 187 -12.57 1.15 -9.95
C VAL A 187 -11.13 1.25 -9.41
N THR A 188 -10.19 1.48 -10.32
CA THR A 188 -8.80 1.77 -9.97
C THR A 188 -8.62 3.22 -9.50
N LEU A 189 -7.52 3.51 -8.80
CA LEU A 189 -7.23 4.83 -8.26
C LEU A 189 -7.09 5.92 -9.34
N ASP A 190 -6.75 5.54 -10.57
CA ASP A 190 -6.56 6.46 -11.70
C ASP A 190 -7.84 6.71 -12.51
N THR A 191 -9.01 6.28 -11.99
CA THR A 191 -10.30 6.48 -12.65
C THR A 191 -10.99 7.72 -12.09
N TRP A 192 -11.39 8.65 -12.96
CA TRP A 192 -12.25 9.76 -12.57
C TRP A 192 -13.72 9.34 -12.64
N LEU A 193 -14.42 9.49 -11.53
CA LEU A 193 -15.84 9.11 -11.39
C LEU A 193 -16.73 10.33 -11.33
N TYR A 194 -17.69 10.37 -12.22
CA TYR A 194 -18.70 11.42 -12.30
C TYR A 194 -20.11 10.84 -12.12
N CYS A 195 -21.01 11.69 -11.68
CA CYS A 195 -22.43 11.39 -11.60
C CYS A 195 -23.23 12.51 -12.28
N ASP A 196 -24.22 12.13 -13.09
CA ASP A 196 -25.26 13.00 -13.60
C ASP A 196 -26.60 12.60 -12.97
N SER A 197 -26.95 13.27 -11.88
CA SER A 197 -28.25 13.08 -11.18
C SER A 197 -29.39 13.81 -11.85
N SER A 198 -29.13 14.60 -12.91
CA SER A 198 -30.18 15.30 -13.69
C SER A 198 -30.68 14.48 -14.87
N ALA A 199 -30.15 13.29 -15.12
CA ALA A 199 -30.60 12.44 -16.21
C ALA A 199 -32.06 11.98 -16.00
N PRO A 200 -32.88 11.92 -17.07
CA PRO A 200 -34.33 11.72 -16.94
C PRO A 200 -34.74 10.32 -16.48
N GLU A 201 -33.89 9.31 -16.66
CA GLU A 201 -34.17 7.90 -16.31
C GLU A 201 -33.54 7.48 -14.95
N GLY A 202 -32.90 8.41 -14.22
CA GLY A 202 -32.18 8.17 -12.99
C GLY A 202 -30.72 8.63 -13.09
N ALA A 203 -29.94 8.45 -12.04
CA ALA A 203 -28.55 8.88 -12.06
C ALA A 203 -27.70 8.08 -13.05
N GLU A 204 -26.97 8.77 -13.93
CA GLU A 204 -25.95 8.17 -14.79
C GLU A 204 -24.58 8.29 -14.15
N PHE A 205 -23.83 7.18 -14.15
CA PHE A 205 -22.49 7.13 -13.60
C PHE A 205 -21.47 7.09 -14.74
N ILE A 206 -20.48 7.96 -14.69
CA ILE A 206 -19.52 8.12 -15.77
C ILE A 206 -18.12 7.88 -15.24
N CYS A 207 -17.39 6.96 -15.90
CA CYS A 207 -16.01 6.63 -15.59
C CYS A 207 -15.11 7.12 -16.73
N VAL A 208 -14.13 7.97 -16.41
CA VAL A 208 -13.10 8.39 -17.36
C VAL A 208 -11.80 7.70 -17.01
N LEU A 209 -11.21 7.03 -17.99
CA LEU A 209 -9.98 6.26 -17.87
C LEU A 209 -8.98 6.68 -18.96
N THR A 210 -7.69 6.52 -18.67
CA THR A 210 -6.63 6.82 -19.64
C THR A 210 -5.69 5.64 -19.81
N GLY A 211 -5.02 5.56 -20.96
CA GLY A 211 -3.99 4.55 -21.21
C GLY A 211 -4.49 3.13 -21.47
N LEU A 212 -5.80 2.92 -21.63
CA LEU A 212 -6.36 1.61 -21.97
C LEU A 212 -6.59 1.48 -23.48
N ASP A 213 -6.47 0.27 -23.99
CA ASP A 213 -6.95 -0.06 -25.33
C ASP A 213 -8.45 -0.41 -25.30
N LYS A 214 -9.04 -0.64 -26.47
CA LYS A 214 -10.47 -0.98 -26.61
C LYS A 214 -10.83 -2.27 -25.87
N ALA A 215 -9.94 -3.24 -25.84
CA ALA A 215 -10.16 -4.51 -25.17
C ALA A 215 -10.15 -4.34 -23.65
N GLY A 216 -9.17 -3.58 -23.13
CA GLY A 216 -9.05 -3.23 -21.72
C GLY A 216 -10.24 -2.40 -21.22
N LEU A 217 -10.69 -1.40 -21.99
CA LEU A 217 -11.88 -0.62 -21.65
C LEU A 217 -13.15 -1.49 -21.61
N ARG A 218 -13.28 -2.43 -22.55
CA ARG A 218 -14.39 -3.38 -22.55
C ARG A 218 -14.36 -4.30 -21.34
N GLN A 219 -13.20 -4.89 -21.02
CA GLN A 219 -13.02 -5.73 -19.85
C GLN A 219 -13.34 -4.97 -18.55
N TYR A 220 -12.94 -3.71 -18.49
CA TYR A 220 -13.25 -2.85 -17.35
C TYR A 220 -14.76 -2.64 -17.20
N GLY A 221 -15.47 -2.37 -18.32
CA GLY A 221 -16.93 -2.28 -18.33
C GLY A 221 -17.61 -3.59 -17.91
N GLU A 222 -17.08 -4.75 -18.32
CA GLU A 222 -17.56 -6.07 -17.91
C GLU A 222 -17.43 -6.26 -16.38
N THR A 223 -16.30 -5.87 -15.81
CA THR A 223 -16.06 -5.93 -14.37
C THR A 223 -17.05 -5.04 -13.60
N LEU A 224 -17.30 -3.82 -14.08
CA LEU A 224 -18.27 -2.91 -13.45
C LEU A 224 -19.72 -3.47 -13.53
N HIS A 225 -20.09 -3.97 -14.69
CA HIS A 225 -21.41 -4.57 -14.87
C HIS A 225 -21.60 -5.79 -13.94
N GLU A 226 -20.63 -6.70 -13.90
CA GLU A 226 -20.69 -7.87 -13.00
C GLU A 226 -20.80 -7.45 -11.53
N ALA A 227 -20.03 -6.44 -11.10
CA ALA A 227 -20.06 -5.94 -9.74
C ALA A 227 -21.43 -5.38 -9.33
N LEU A 228 -22.17 -4.81 -10.28
CA LEU A 228 -23.51 -4.24 -10.03
C LEU A 228 -24.64 -5.29 -10.09
N VAL A 229 -24.52 -6.28 -10.98
CA VAL A 229 -25.64 -7.20 -11.30
C VAL A 229 -25.56 -8.53 -10.58
N LYS A 230 -24.33 -8.97 -10.19
CA LYS A 230 -24.08 -10.31 -9.65
C LYS A 230 -24.74 -10.53 -8.30
N GLU A 231 -24.71 -9.54 -7.44
CA GLU A 231 -25.25 -9.61 -6.08
C GLU A 231 -26.23 -8.46 -5.83
N PRO A 232 -27.36 -8.72 -5.16
CA PRO A 232 -28.28 -7.66 -4.78
C PRO A 232 -27.59 -6.64 -3.87
N LEU A 233 -27.88 -5.35 -4.10
CA LEU A 233 -27.29 -4.26 -3.33
C LEU A 233 -28.04 -4.07 -2.01
N LYS A 234 -27.28 -3.93 -0.92
CA LYS A 234 -27.80 -3.54 0.37
C LYS A 234 -27.82 -2.01 0.46
N LEU A 235 -28.98 -1.42 0.64
CA LEU A 235 -29.15 0.01 0.81
C LEU A 235 -28.90 0.45 2.26
N SER A 236 -28.76 1.74 2.50
CA SER A 236 -28.52 2.30 3.83
C SER A 236 -29.70 2.14 4.81
N ASP A 237 -30.89 1.81 4.32
CA ASP A 237 -32.06 1.45 5.13
C ASP A 237 -32.20 -0.05 5.39
N ASP A 238 -31.14 -0.84 5.19
CA ASP A 238 -31.06 -2.29 5.27
C ASP A 238 -31.92 -3.06 4.24
N SER A 239 -32.61 -2.39 3.35
CA SER A 239 -33.31 -3.06 2.25
C SER A 239 -32.32 -3.63 1.21
N VAL A 240 -32.75 -4.67 0.52
CA VAL A 240 -31.92 -5.37 -0.49
C VAL A 240 -32.60 -5.27 -1.84
N VAL A 241 -31.85 -4.78 -2.83
CA VAL A 241 -32.37 -4.48 -4.17
C VAL A 241 -31.51 -5.14 -5.24
N ALA A 242 -32.16 -5.89 -6.15
CA ALA A 242 -31.51 -6.34 -7.36
C ALA A 242 -31.45 -5.21 -8.39
N VAL A 243 -30.31 -5.09 -9.08
CA VAL A 243 -30.02 -4.02 -10.04
C VAL A 243 -29.85 -4.64 -11.43
N ASP A 244 -30.37 -3.98 -12.44
CA ASP A 244 -30.00 -4.16 -13.83
C ASP A 244 -29.11 -3.00 -14.25
N ALA A 245 -28.05 -3.28 -15.01
CA ALA A 245 -27.10 -2.29 -15.46
C ALA A 245 -26.80 -2.45 -16.94
N LYS A 246 -26.58 -1.33 -17.61
CA LYS A 246 -26.09 -1.22 -18.99
C LYS A 246 -24.83 -0.39 -18.99
N VAL A 247 -23.88 -0.73 -19.85
CA VAL A 247 -22.62 0.00 -19.95
C VAL A 247 -22.35 0.35 -21.40
N GLY A 248 -22.31 1.65 -21.70
CA GLY A 248 -21.88 2.21 -22.97
C GLY A 248 -20.45 2.74 -22.84
N GLY A 249 -19.59 2.41 -23.78
CA GLY A 249 -18.20 2.88 -23.75
C GLY A 249 -17.74 3.43 -25.08
N VAL A 250 -16.83 4.39 -25.01
CA VAL A 250 -16.13 4.94 -26.17
C VAL A 250 -14.66 5.12 -25.84
N ILE A 251 -13.82 4.89 -26.82
CA ILE A 251 -12.38 5.15 -26.74
C ILE A 251 -11.96 6.08 -27.86
N ALA A 252 -11.19 7.11 -27.51
CA ALA A 252 -10.42 7.94 -28.40
C ALA A 252 -8.96 7.65 -28.16
N ASP A 253 -8.21 7.35 -29.22
CA ASP A 253 -6.79 7.09 -29.18
C ASP A 253 -6.04 7.98 -30.18
N ARG A 254 -4.72 7.88 -30.25
CA ARG A 254 -3.91 8.66 -31.18
C ARG A 254 -4.15 8.34 -32.63
N ASN A 255 -4.59 7.12 -32.96
CA ASN A 255 -4.90 6.71 -34.33
C ASN A 255 -6.28 7.22 -34.75
N HIS A 256 -7.14 7.46 -33.75
CA HIS A 256 -8.49 7.98 -33.92
C HIS A 256 -8.68 9.16 -32.96
N PRO A 257 -7.98 10.28 -33.23
CA PRO A 257 -8.02 11.45 -32.37
C PRO A 257 -9.35 12.19 -32.53
N THR A 258 -9.81 12.77 -31.44
CA THR A 258 -10.89 13.76 -31.52
C THR A 258 -10.42 15.09 -30.95
N ASN A 259 -10.95 16.16 -31.50
CA ASN A 259 -10.70 17.53 -31.03
C ASN A 259 -11.82 18.08 -30.15
N GLN A 260 -12.92 17.34 -30.05
CA GLN A 260 -14.14 17.79 -29.38
C GLN A 260 -14.55 16.74 -28.32
N GLU A 261 -14.56 17.17 -27.09
CA GLU A 261 -15.02 16.38 -25.95
C GLU A 261 -16.49 15.91 -26.10
N LYS A 262 -17.32 16.74 -26.75
CA LYS A 262 -18.71 16.44 -27.00
C LYS A 262 -18.90 15.17 -27.83
N ILE A 263 -18.03 14.92 -28.81
CA ILE A 263 -18.10 13.71 -29.64
C ILE A 263 -17.88 12.46 -28.79
N ILE A 264 -16.99 12.51 -27.81
CA ILE A 264 -16.74 11.39 -26.88
C ILE A 264 -17.99 11.11 -26.06
N ILE A 265 -18.61 12.17 -25.50
CA ILE A 265 -19.83 12.04 -24.67
C ILE A 265 -20.98 11.50 -25.49
N ASP A 266 -21.27 12.09 -26.66
CA ASP A 266 -22.37 11.67 -27.53
C ASP A 266 -22.23 10.22 -28.00
N LYS A 267 -21.02 9.81 -28.36
CA LYS A 267 -20.76 8.42 -28.77
C LYS A 267 -20.85 7.43 -27.59
N ALA A 268 -20.50 7.82 -26.38
CA ALA A 268 -20.69 6.99 -25.20
C ALA A 268 -22.18 6.74 -24.92
N HIS A 269 -23.02 7.77 -25.00
CA HIS A 269 -24.47 7.62 -24.88
C HIS A 269 -25.07 6.81 -26.04
N GLN A 270 -24.57 7.00 -27.27
CA GLN A 270 -24.94 6.13 -28.39
C GLN A 270 -24.62 4.66 -28.10
N ALA A 271 -23.43 4.36 -27.58
CA ALA A 271 -23.04 3.00 -27.20
C ALA A 271 -23.93 2.44 -26.10
N LEU A 272 -24.31 3.27 -25.11
CA LEU A 272 -25.24 2.89 -24.04
C LEU A 272 -26.62 2.54 -24.60
N ALA A 273 -27.16 3.36 -25.50
CA ALA A 273 -28.46 3.10 -26.18
C ALA A 273 -28.42 1.81 -27.02
N GLU A 274 -27.30 1.51 -27.68
CA GLU A 274 -27.11 0.26 -28.41
C GLU A 274 -27.00 -0.96 -27.49
N ALA A 275 -26.37 -0.83 -26.32
CA ALA A 275 -26.32 -1.88 -25.30
C ALA A 275 -27.75 -2.23 -24.81
N GLY A 276 -28.58 -1.23 -24.55
CA GLY A 276 -29.97 -1.38 -24.15
C GLY A 276 -30.84 -2.12 -25.18
N LYS A 277 -30.68 -1.83 -26.47
CA LYS A 277 -31.41 -2.50 -27.54
C LYS A 277 -31.05 -4.01 -27.65
N ARG A 278 -29.83 -4.39 -27.33
CA ARG A 278 -29.37 -5.79 -27.35
C ARG A 278 -29.95 -6.58 -26.18
N GLN A 279 -30.20 -5.98 -25.06
CA GLN A 279 -30.79 -6.61 -23.88
C GLN A 279 -32.25 -7.06 -24.12
N LEU A 280 -32.99 -6.37 -24.99
CA LEU A 280 -34.34 -6.73 -25.37
C LEU A 280 -34.45 -7.91 -26.34
N ASN A 281 -33.33 -8.41 -26.87
CA ASN A 281 -33.31 -9.50 -27.87
C ASN A 281 -32.38 -10.66 -27.44
N PRO A 282 -32.82 -11.60 -26.56
CA PRO A 282 -31.98 -12.60 -25.91
C PRO A 282 -31.40 -13.69 -26.83
N ILE A 283 -31.80 -13.74 -28.11
CA ILE A 283 -31.44 -14.83 -29.04
C ILE A 283 -30.03 -14.70 -29.65
N LYS A 284 -29.38 -13.53 -29.51
CA LYS A 284 -27.99 -13.31 -29.99
C LYS A 284 -27.08 -12.87 -28.87
N GLY A 285 -26.58 -13.80 -28.06
CA GLY A 285 -25.48 -13.61 -27.12
C GLY A 285 -25.45 -12.20 -26.48
N ASN A 286 -26.25 -12.03 -25.45
CA ASN A 286 -26.51 -10.72 -24.85
C ASN A 286 -25.29 -10.21 -24.05
N HIS A 287 -24.46 -9.35 -24.62
CA HIS A 287 -23.49 -8.58 -23.86
C HIS A 287 -24.11 -7.21 -23.53
N PRO A 288 -24.43 -6.93 -22.26
CA PRO A 288 -25.00 -5.66 -21.82
C PRO A 288 -24.00 -4.48 -21.97
N ILE A 289 -22.90 -4.71 -22.61
CA ILE A 289 -21.79 -3.78 -22.76
C ILE A 289 -21.48 -3.56 -24.23
N LYS A 290 -21.38 -2.31 -24.61
CA LYS A 290 -20.96 -1.88 -25.94
C LYS A 290 -19.84 -0.86 -25.85
N VAL A 291 -18.69 -1.15 -26.45
CA VAL A 291 -17.59 -0.18 -26.58
C VAL A 291 -17.36 0.09 -28.06
N ILE A 292 -17.47 1.37 -28.43
CA ILE A 292 -17.19 1.89 -29.77
C ILE A 292 -15.90 2.71 -29.78
N GLN A 293 -15.29 2.83 -30.95
CA GLN A 293 -14.12 3.67 -31.16
C GLN A 293 -14.57 4.99 -31.82
N VAL A 294 -13.93 6.08 -31.43
CA VAL A 294 -14.17 7.35 -32.10
C VAL A 294 -13.63 7.20 -33.54
N THR A 295 -14.50 7.28 -34.50
CA THR A 295 -14.13 7.47 -35.91
C THR A 295 -14.59 8.87 -36.27
N ASP A 296 -13.67 9.73 -36.67
CA ASP A 296 -14.04 11.00 -37.27
C ASP A 296 -14.85 10.68 -38.53
N GLY A 297 -16.13 11.12 -38.52
CA GLY A 297 -17.04 11.05 -39.66
C GLY A 297 -16.76 12.19 -40.62
#